data_b2c89f7700336dac4b6a3043aab8a8cf
#
_entry.id   b2c89f7700336dac4b6a3043aab8a8cf
#
_cell.length_a   1.000
_cell.length_b   1.000
_cell.length_c   1.000
_cell.angle_alpha   90.00
_cell.angle_beta   90.00
_cell.angle_gamma   90.00
#
_symmetry.space_group_name_H-M   'P 1'
#
loop_
_entity.id
_entity.type
_entity.pdbx_description
1 polymer ?
#
loop_
_entity_poly.entity_id
_entity_poly.type
_entity_poly.pdbx_seq_one_letter_code
_entity_poly.pdbx_strand_id
1 'polypeptide(L)'
;RSLIMTCLSLVFEGIILEYVEGGESKTRSIDLLDLRPDTDVTALVEEIQKREPLITASCLEHVIHLVQRLQEKLGEKQIHKFSLFKVLRTHILPLTNVAFNKSGSRFITGSYDRTCKLWDTASGEELRSLEGHRNVVYAIAFNNPYGDKIATGSFDKTCKLWSTETGKCFYTFRGHSAEIVCLSFNPQSTLLATGSMDTTAKLWDVEKGEEVATLNGHSAEIITLSFNTTGDRIITGSFDHTVAVWDVGTGRLLHTLIGHRGEISSAQFNWDCSLIVTGSMDKTCMLWDAVTGTHIGTLAAHSKEVLDVCFDYAGQRIATASADGSARVYNAGTKQCIAKLEGHEDEISKVSLCSCALLIWLNFELQGSVPNTFRCF
;
A
#
# COMPACT_ATOMS: atom_id res chain seq x y z
N ARG A 1 -35.35 -12.20 20.34
CA ARG A 1 -33.90 -12.38 20.01
C ARG A 1 -33.15 -11.36 20.84
N SER A 2 -32.45 -11.77 21.90
CA SER A 2 -31.64 -10.85 22.71
C SER A 2 -30.34 -10.60 21.99
N LEU A 3 -30.14 -9.39 21.48
CA LEU A 3 -28.85 -8.85 21.10
C LEU A 3 -28.14 -8.38 22.37
N ILE A 4 -26.95 -8.92 22.63
CA ILE A 4 -26.11 -8.53 23.76
C ILE A 4 -24.89 -7.86 23.16
N MET A 5 -24.74 -6.56 23.41
CA MET A 5 -23.53 -5.82 23.07
C MET A 5 -22.41 -6.22 24.02
N THR A 6 -21.29 -6.69 23.48
CA THR A 6 -20.19 -7.23 24.25
C THR A 6 -19.00 -6.28 24.41
N CYS A 7 -18.78 -5.40 23.41
CA CYS A 7 -17.68 -4.43 23.47
C CYS A 7 -17.97 -3.20 22.60
N LEU A 8 -17.43 -2.06 23.02
CA LEU A 8 -17.34 -0.82 22.28
C LEU A 8 -15.88 -0.40 22.23
N SER A 9 -15.29 -0.32 21.05
CA SER A 9 -13.91 0.10 20.87
C SER A 9 -13.76 1.25 19.89
N LEU A 10 -12.79 2.13 20.19
CA LEU A 10 -12.41 3.25 19.34
C LEU A 10 -11.49 2.76 18.24
N VAL A 11 -11.83 3.11 17.00
CA VAL A 11 -10.95 3.00 15.83
C VAL A 11 -10.65 4.41 15.33
N PHE A 12 -9.63 4.58 14.54
CA PHE A 12 -9.07 5.88 14.14
C PHE A 12 -10.07 6.91 13.58
N GLU A 13 -11.21 6.47 13.03
CA GLU A 13 -12.21 7.35 12.41
C GLU A 13 -13.65 6.95 12.80
N GLY A 14 -13.83 6.17 13.88
CA GLY A 14 -15.16 5.71 14.25
C GLY A 14 -15.21 4.83 15.50
N ILE A 15 -16.31 4.13 15.64
CA ILE A 15 -16.59 3.22 16.75
C ILE A 15 -16.90 1.83 16.20
N ILE A 16 -16.30 0.79 16.77
CA ILE A 16 -16.67 -0.59 16.49
C ILE A 16 -17.61 -1.09 17.59
N LEU A 17 -18.74 -1.62 17.17
CA LEU A 17 -19.69 -2.34 18.00
C LEU A 17 -19.42 -3.84 17.87
N GLU A 18 -19.14 -4.51 18.99
CA GLU A 18 -19.11 -5.98 19.04
C GLU A 18 -20.38 -6.45 19.76
N TYR A 19 -21.08 -7.39 19.16
CA TYR A 19 -22.33 -7.91 19.68
C TYR A 19 -22.52 -9.40 19.37
N VAL A 20 -23.35 -10.07 20.15
CA VAL A 20 -23.69 -11.48 19.95
C VAL A 20 -25.10 -11.59 19.38
N GLU A 21 -25.22 -12.22 18.22
CA GLU A 21 -26.49 -12.54 17.58
C GLU A 21 -26.56 -14.03 17.23
N GLY A 22 -27.54 -14.73 17.79
CA GLY A 22 -27.70 -16.17 17.55
C GLY A 22 -26.59 -17.05 18.09
N GLY A 23 -25.78 -16.56 19.05
CA GLY A 23 -24.64 -17.26 19.63
C GLY A 23 -23.31 -17.00 18.90
N GLU A 24 -23.31 -16.23 17.82
CA GLU A 24 -22.10 -15.82 17.10
C GLU A 24 -21.73 -14.36 17.42
N SER A 25 -20.44 -14.10 17.59
CA SER A 25 -19.89 -12.75 17.76
C SER A 25 -19.82 -12.05 16.40
N LYS A 26 -20.40 -10.84 16.32
CA LYS A 26 -20.40 -10.00 15.12
C LYS A 26 -19.86 -8.63 15.45
N THR A 27 -19.27 -7.99 14.44
CA THR A 27 -18.75 -6.61 14.52
C THR A 27 -19.47 -5.71 13.54
N ARG A 28 -19.68 -4.44 13.95
CA ARG A 28 -20.22 -3.40 13.08
C ARG A 28 -19.48 -2.10 13.34
N SER A 29 -19.00 -1.43 12.29
CA SER A 29 -18.34 -0.12 12.39
C SER A 29 -19.36 1.02 12.20
N ILE A 30 -19.15 2.09 12.96
CA ILE A 30 -19.82 3.37 12.80
C ILE A 30 -18.73 4.38 12.47
N ASP A 31 -18.74 4.87 11.24
CA ASP A 31 -17.76 5.84 10.78
C ASP A 31 -18.18 7.24 11.21
N LEU A 32 -17.23 8.02 11.73
CA LEU A 32 -17.39 9.39 12.22
C LEU A 32 -16.48 10.34 11.45
N LEU A 33 -16.40 10.15 10.13
CA LEU A 33 -15.51 10.89 9.22
C LEU A 33 -15.79 12.41 9.20
N ASP A 34 -17.01 12.82 9.52
CA ASP A 34 -17.41 14.22 9.58
C ASP A 34 -17.27 14.85 10.96
N LEU A 35 -16.73 14.10 11.94
CA LEU A 35 -16.51 14.62 13.29
C LEU A 35 -15.47 15.75 13.26
N ARG A 36 -15.84 16.91 13.81
CA ARG A 36 -14.96 18.09 13.92
C ARG A 36 -14.80 18.49 15.38
N PRO A 37 -13.75 19.26 15.71
CA PRO A 37 -13.57 19.77 17.07
C PRO A 37 -14.71 20.63 17.60
N ASP A 38 -15.51 21.20 16.71
CA ASP A 38 -16.67 22.05 17.01
C ASP A 38 -18.02 21.33 16.88
N THR A 39 -18.03 20.02 16.59
CA THR A 39 -19.26 19.24 16.46
C THR A 39 -19.93 19.05 17.82
N ASP A 40 -21.25 19.28 17.90
CA ASP A 40 -22.05 18.95 19.09
C ASP A 40 -22.16 17.43 19.24
N VAL A 41 -21.42 16.89 20.21
CA VAL A 41 -21.34 15.45 20.48
C VAL A 41 -22.70 14.88 20.86
N THR A 42 -23.51 15.63 21.59
CA THR A 42 -24.83 15.16 22.07
C THR A 42 -25.78 14.96 20.90
N ALA A 43 -25.85 15.94 20.01
CA ALA A 43 -26.68 15.87 18.81
C ALA A 43 -26.23 14.76 17.86
N LEU A 44 -24.90 14.59 17.70
CA LEU A 44 -24.32 13.54 16.87
C LEU A 44 -24.65 12.14 17.43
N VAL A 45 -24.52 11.93 18.74
CA VAL A 45 -24.82 10.63 19.37
C VAL A 45 -26.30 10.29 19.31
N GLU A 46 -27.20 11.28 19.41
CA GLU A 46 -28.61 11.06 19.18
C GLU A 46 -28.94 10.64 17.73
N GLU A 47 -28.24 11.20 16.77
CA GLU A 47 -28.36 10.79 15.36
C GLU A 47 -27.84 9.37 15.12
N ILE A 48 -26.70 9.02 15.71
CA ILE A 48 -26.14 7.68 15.67
C ILE A 48 -27.10 6.67 16.29
N GLN A 49 -27.69 6.99 17.45
CA GLN A 49 -28.65 6.12 18.14
C GLN A 49 -29.91 5.85 17.29
N LYS A 50 -30.36 6.84 16.51
CA LYS A 50 -31.51 6.66 15.59
C LYS A 50 -31.18 5.71 14.44
N ARG A 51 -29.92 5.70 13.99
CA ARG A 51 -29.47 4.86 12.87
C ARG A 51 -29.05 3.45 13.31
N GLU A 52 -28.57 3.31 14.56
CA GLU A 52 -28.03 2.09 15.12
C GLU A 52 -28.81 1.60 16.33
N PRO A 53 -29.80 0.71 16.13
CA PRO A 53 -30.64 0.16 17.20
C PRO A 53 -29.88 -0.64 18.28
N LEU A 54 -28.61 -1.01 18.00
CA LEU A 54 -27.72 -1.68 18.95
C LEU A 54 -27.27 -0.75 20.09
N ILE A 55 -27.31 0.56 19.88
CA ILE A 55 -26.96 1.56 20.90
C ILE A 55 -28.16 1.81 21.78
N THR A 56 -28.20 1.10 22.90
CA THR A 56 -29.26 1.25 23.89
C THR A 56 -28.96 2.39 24.88
N ALA A 57 -29.96 2.82 25.63
CA ALA A 57 -29.78 3.86 26.64
C ALA A 57 -28.71 3.54 27.69
N SER A 58 -28.46 2.25 27.97
CA SER A 58 -27.45 1.82 28.93
C SER A 58 -26.00 2.01 28.47
N CYS A 59 -25.75 2.14 27.16
CA CYS A 59 -24.39 2.35 26.61
C CYS A 59 -24.19 3.77 26.07
N LEU A 60 -25.22 4.61 26.14
CA LEU A 60 -25.19 5.94 25.56
C LEU A 60 -24.07 6.82 26.14
N GLU A 61 -23.90 6.81 27.47
CA GLU A 61 -22.83 7.55 28.14
C GLU A 61 -21.43 7.09 27.68
N HIS A 62 -21.29 5.79 27.44
CA HIS A 62 -20.03 5.26 26.94
C HIS A 62 -19.73 5.68 25.50
N VAL A 63 -20.77 5.73 24.64
CA VAL A 63 -20.64 6.24 23.27
C VAL A 63 -20.29 7.72 23.28
N ILE A 64 -20.94 8.54 24.13
CA ILE A 64 -20.63 9.96 24.29
C ILE A 64 -19.15 10.14 24.66
N HIS A 65 -18.69 9.39 25.67
CA HIS A 65 -17.30 9.45 26.11
C HIS A 65 -16.30 9.05 25.01
N LEU A 66 -16.63 8.04 24.21
CA LEU A 66 -15.78 7.62 23.09
C LEU A 66 -15.72 8.68 21.97
N VAL A 67 -16.86 9.30 21.65
CA VAL A 67 -16.91 10.39 20.65
C VAL A 67 -16.16 11.62 21.17
N GLN A 68 -16.28 11.98 22.45
CA GLN A 68 -15.52 13.06 23.06
C GLN A 68 -14.00 12.82 23.01
N ARG A 69 -13.55 11.61 23.33
CA ARG A 69 -12.13 11.24 23.19
C ARG A 69 -11.63 11.31 21.76
N LEU A 70 -12.48 10.96 20.77
CA LEU A 70 -12.15 11.15 19.36
C LEU A 70 -12.04 12.64 19.02
N GLN A 71 -12.99 13.43 19.48
CA GLN A 71 -13.03 14.87 19.26
C GLN A 71 -11.84 15.59 19.91
N GLU A 72 -11.45 15.21 21.13
CA GLU A 72 -10.24 15.71 21.81
C GLU A 72 -8.98 15.39 20.99
N LYS A 73 -8.85 14.17 20.48
CA LYS A 73 -7.74 13.78 19.61
C LYS A 73 -7.71 14.56 18.29
N LEU A 74 -8.88 14.89 17.73
CA LEU A 74 -8.98 15.73 16.53
C LEU A 74 -8.71 17.21 16.83
N GLY A 75 -9.08 17.67 18.03
CA GLY A 75 -8.83 19.04 18.51
C GLY A 75 -7.38 19.28 18.94
N GLU A 76 -6.68 18.26 19.38
CA GLU A 76 -5.23 18.28 19.46
C GLU A 76 -4.71 18.41 18.02
N LYS A 77 -4.50 19.64 17.57
CA LYS A 77 -3.59 19.96 16.47
C LYS A 77 -2.21 19.48 16.92
N GLN A 78 -1.95 18.20 16.83
CA GLN A 78 -0.59 17.70 16.82
C GLN A 78 0.00 18.25 15.52
N ILE A 79 0.61 19.40 15.64
CA ILE A 79 1.64 19.83 14.71
C ILE A 79 2.72 18.77 14.91
N HIS A 80 2.64 17.68 14.18
CA HIS A 80 3.69 16.69 14.12
C HIS A 80 4.90 17.38 13.54
N LYS A 81 5.71 17.97 14.41
CA LYS A 81 7.04 18.46 14.02
C LYS A 81 7.88 17.22 13.78
N PHE A 82 7.98 16.82 12.53
CA PHE A 82 8.95 15.81 12.14
C PHE A 82 10.34 16.40 12.30
N SER A 83 11.15 15.78 13.14
CA SER A 83 12.56 16.10 13.28
C SER A 83 13.38 14.93 12.76
N LEU A 84 14.53 15.25 12.16
CA LEU A 84 15.46 14.23 11.73
C LEU A 84 15.93 13.42 12.94
N PHE A 85 15.52 12.14 13.00
CA PHE A 85 15.93 11.24 14.08
C PHE A 85 17.34 10.71 13.85
N LYS A 86 17.62 10.13 12.67
CA LYS A 86 18.90 9.51 12.36
C LYS A 86 19.13 9.45 10.85
N VAL A 87 20.38 9.64 10.43
CA VAL A 87 20.82 9.39 9.06
C VAL A 87 21.52 8.05 9.00
N LEU A 88 20.99 7.14 8.18
CA LEU A 88 21.55 5.79 8.00
C LEU A 88 22.49 5.79 6.78
N ARG A 89 23.78 5.50 7.00
CA ARG A 89 24.83 5.56 5.95
C ARG A 89 25.61 4.27 5.88
N THR A 90 24.95 3.13 5.72
CA THR A 90 25.61 1.83 5.68
C THR A 90 25.59 1.18 4.30
N HIS A 91 24.68 1.60 3.42
CA HIS A 91 24.75 1.24 2.01
C HIS A 91 25.83 2.06 1.29
N ILE A 92 26.61 1.39 0.43
CA ILE A 92 27.72 2.01 -0.32
C ILE A 92 27.21 2.70 -1.59
N LEU A 93 26.09 2.22 -2.14
CA LEU A 93 25.44 2.74 -3.35
C LEU A 93 24.00 3.17 -3.03
N PRO A 94 23.35 3.90 -3.95
CA PRO A 94 21.99 4.40 -3.75
C PRO A 94 20.99 3.32 -3.36
N LEU A 95 19.96 3.74 -2.64
CA LEU A 95 18.82 2.90 -2.31
C LEU A 95 17.89 2.79 -3.51
N THR A 96 17.29 1.62 -3.68
CA THR A 96 16.28 1.35 -4.70
C THR A 96 14.87 1.37 -4.13
N ASN A 97 14.71 0.85 -2.91
CA ASN A 97 13.41 0.71 -2.29
C ASN A 97 13.51 0.61 -0.77
N VAL A 98 12.38 0.85 -0.08
CA VAL A 98 12.23 0.60 1.36
C VAL A 98 10.86 0.01 1.61
N ALA A 99 10.74 -0.86 2.59
CA ALA A 99 9.47 -1.42 3.02
C ALA A 99 9.44 -1.60 4.54
N PHE A 100 8.29 -1.32 5.16
CA PHE A 100 8.05 -1.55 6.59
C PHE A 100 7.31 -2.85 6.82
N ASN A 101 7.54 -3.46 7.97
CA ASN A 101 6.66 -4.51 8.46
C ASN A 101 5.33 -3.88 8.95
N LYS A 102 4.30 -4.71 9.17
CA LYS A 102 2.96 -4.24 9.55
C LYS A 102 2.94 -3.42 10.85
N SER A 103 3.78 -3.75 11.82
CA SER A 103 3.85 -3.02 13.10
C SER A 103 4.67 -1.73 13.02
N GLY A 104 5.40 -1.48 11.93
CA GLY A 104 6.32 -0.37 11.80
C GLY A 104 7.59 -0.49 12.66
N SER A 105 7.77 -1.60 13.38
CA SER A 105 8.92 -1.81 14.26
C SER A 105 10.21 -2.12 13.53
N ARG A 106 10.11 -2.61 12.29
CA ARG A 106 11.25 -2.95 11.43
C ARG A 106 11.01 -2.46 10.01
N PHE A 107 12.09 -2.13 9.32
CA PHE A 107 12.05 -1.84 7.89
C PHE A 107 13.24 -2.45 7.18
N ILE A 108 13.11 -2.62 5.88
CA ILE A 108 14.14 -3.14 4.98
C ILE A 108 14.47 -2.11 3.92
N THR A 109 15.72 -2.12 3.46
CA THR A 109 16.20 -1.27 2.38
C THR A 109 16.91 -2.12 1.33
N GLY A 110 16.56 -1.92 0.06
CA GLY A 110 17.26 -2.50 -1.08
C GLY A 110 18.22 -1.48 -1.71
N SER A 111 19.30 -1.95 -2.34
CA SER A 111 20.31 -1.04 -2.88
C SER A 111 20.98 -1.58 -4.16
N TYR A 112 21.58 -0.66 -4.90
CA TYR A 112 22.50 -0.93 -6.00
C TYR A 112 23.76 -1.68 -5.55
N ASP A 113 24.10 -1.67 -4.25
CA ASP A 113 25.22 -2.43 -3.69
C ASP A 113 24.98 -3.94 -3.61
N ARG A 114 23.85 -4.42 -4.16
CA ARG A 114 23.42 -5.84 -4.24
C ARG A 114 22.99 -6.43 -2.91
N THR A 115 22.79 -5.62 -1.89
CA THR A 115 22.35 -6.06 -0.56
C THR A 115 20.95 -5.56 -0.22
N CYS A 116 20.29 -6.27 0.68
CA CYS A 116 19.14 -5.79 1.39
C CYS A 116 19.48 -5.76 2.89
N LYS A 117 19.16 -4.67 3.57
CA LYS A 117 19.44 -4.51 5.00
C LYS A 117 18.16 -4.43 5.79
N LEU A 118 18.16 -5.10 6.95
CA LEU A 118 17.05 -5.07 7.93
C LEU A 118 17.44 -4.15 9.09
N TRP A 119 16.51 -3.31 9.47
CA TRP A 119 16.68 -2.26 10.46
C TRP A 119 15.63 -2.34 11.58
N ASP A 120 16.03 -1.97 12.77
CA ASP A 120 15.12 -1.62 13.86
C ASP A 120 14.70 -0.15 13.72
N THR A 121 13.39 0.12 13.73
CA THR A 121 12.86 1.47 13.51
C THR A 121 13.12 2.37 14.72
N ALA A 122 13.06 1.83 15.93
CA ALA A 122 13.18 2.63 17.16
C ALA A 122 14.62 3.08 17.43
N SER A 123 15.60 2.21 17.20
CA SER A 123 17.03 2.52 17.41
C SER A 123 17.73 3.02 16.16
N GLY A 124 17.18 2.72 14.97
CA GLY A 124 17.85 2.94 13.69
C GLY A 124 19.13 2.11 13.55
N GLU A 125 19.19 0.93 14.18
CA GLU A 125 20.32 0.03 14.08
C GLU A 125 20.10 -1.02 13.00
N GLU A 126 21.18 -1.39 12.29
CA GLU A 126 21.18 -2.48 11.34
C GLU A 126 21.13 -3.81 12.09
N LEU A 127 20.02 -4.54 11.93
CA LEU A 127 19.87 -5.86 12.53
C LEU A 127 20.54 -6.96 11.71
N ARG A 128 20.44 -6.88 10.39
CA ARG A 128 20.98 -7.88 9.46
C ARG A 128 21.32 -7.25 8.11
N SER A 129 22.34 -7.81 7.45
CA SER A 129 22.60 -7.62 6.03
C SER A 129 22.28 -8.91 5.29
N LEU A 130 21.41 -8.84 4.28
CA LEU A 130 20.98 -9.97 3.45
C LEU A 130 21.84 -9.96 2.17
N GLU A 131 22.88 -10.77 2.17
CA GLU A 131 23.86 -10.85 1.08
C GLU A 131 23.69 -12.13 0.27
N GLY A 132 23.90 -12.05 -1.06
CA GLY A 132 23.83 -13.22 -1.93
C GLY A 132 23.25 -12.96 -3.32
N HIS A 133 22.70 -11.78 -3.58
CA HIS A 133 22.40 -11.34 -4.95
C HIS A 133 23.68 -10.95 -5.70
N ARG A 134 23.67 -11.19 -7.02
CA ARG A 134 24.82 -10.90 -7.91
C ARG A 134 24.71 -9.55 -8.62
N ASN A 135 23.53 -8.91 -8.51
CA ASN A 135 23.24 -7.62 -9.11
C ASN A 135 22.31 -6.82 -8.19
N VAL A 136 21.92 -5.63 -8.60
CA VAL A 136 21.05 -4.70 -7.87
C VAL A 136 19.85 -5.39 -7.22
N VAL A 137 19.60 -5.12 -5.95
CA VAL A 137 18.34 -5.49 -5.28
C VAL A 137 17.35 -4.35 -5.51
N TYR A 138 16.34 -4.59 -6.37
CA TYR A 138 15.41 -3.55 -6.79
C TYR A 138 14.06 -3.63 -6.08
N ALA A 139 13.48 -4.82 -5.98
CA ALA A 139 12.20 -5.05 -5.34
C ALA A 139 12.37 -5.74 -3.99
N ILE A 140 11.68 -5.26 -2.98
CA ILE A 140 11.72 -5.82 -1.63
C ILE A 140 10.34 -5.79 -0.97
N ALA A 141 10.01 -6.80 -0.19
CA ALA A 141 8.77 -6.82 0.61
C ALA A 141 8.91 -7.68 1.87
N PHE A 142 8.16 -7.31 2.91
CA PHE A 142 7.81 -8.21 4.01
C PHE A 142 6.57 -9.02 3.68
N ASN A 143 6.47 -10.23 4.23
CA ASN A 143 5.24 -11.02 4.20
C ASN A 143 4.25 -10.52 5.27
N ASN A 144 3.70 -9.34 5.07
CA ASN A 144 2.68 -8.79 5.97
C ASN A 144 1.39 -9.64 5.91
N PRO A 145 0.70 -9.89 7.05
CA PRO A 145 0.90 -9.28 8.37
C PRO A 145 1.95 -9.95 9.27
N TYR A 146 2.50 -11.09 8.90
CA TYR A 146 3.37 -11.91 9.77
C TYR A 146 4.73 -11.27 10.00
N GLY A 147 5.42 -10.80 8.95
CA GLY A 147 6.69 -10.09 9.06
C GLY A 147 7.88 -10.99 9.40
N ASP A 148 7.73 -12.31 9.33
CA ASP A 148 8.77 -13.30 9.62
C ASP A 148 9.66 -13.62 8.41
N LYS A 149 9.23 -13.22 7.20
CA LYS A 149 9.94 -13.43 5.94
C LYS A 149 10.12 -12.13 5.18
N ILE A 150 11.22 -12.07 4.42
CA ILE A 150 11.56 -10.99 3.50
C ILE A 150 11.75 -11.60 2.11
N ALA A 151 11.16 -11.00 1.09
CA ALA A 151 11.45 -11.32 -0.30
C ALA A 151 12.27 -10.18 -0.94
N THR A 152 13.27 -10.57 -1.76
CA THR A 152 14.11 -9.64 -2.51
C THR A 152 14.19 -10.05 -3.98
N GLY A 153 13.83 -9.15 -4.88
CA GLY A 153 13.94 -9.31 -6.32
C GLY A 153 15.11 -8.50 -6.88
N SER A 154 15.87 -9.09 -7.78
CA SER A 154 17.11 -8.52 -8.27
C SER A 154 17.23 -8.52 -9.79
N PHE A 155 18.08 -7.63 -10.28
CA PHE A 155 18.55 -7.61 -11.67
C PHE A 155 19.41 -8.83 -12.03
N ASP A 156 19.78 -9.68 -11.06
CA ASP A 156 20.38 -10.98 -11.33
C ASP A 156 19.37 -12.04 -11.81
N LYS A 157 18.11 -11.63 -12.08
CA LYS A 157 16.98 -12.45 -12.56
C LYS A 157 16.46 -13.45 -11.54
N THR A 158 16.86 -13.31 -10.27
CA THR A 158 16.41 -14.19 -9.18
C THR A 158 15.64 -13.41 -8.13
N CYS A 159 14.73 -14.11 -7.48
CA CYS A 159 14.13 -13.66 -6.24
C CYS A 159 14.59 -14.56 -5.10
N LYS A 160 14.86 -14.01 -3.94
CA LYS A 160 15.27 -14.74 -2.74
C LYS A 160 14.30 -14.51 -1.61
N LEU A 161 14.04 -15.57 -0.85
CA LEU A 161 13.24 -15.57 0.36
C LEU A 161 14.14 -15.73 1.58
N TRP A 162 14.02 -14.85 2.55
CA TRP A 162 14.88 -14.78 3.72
C TRP A 162 14.08 -14.85 5.02
N SER A 163 14.68 -15.39 6.06
CA SER A 163 14.19 -15.28 7.43
C SER A 163 14.49 -13.88 7.98
N THR A 164 13.48 -13.19 8.50
CA THR A 164 13.67 -11.91 9.19
C THR A 164 14.47 -12.05 10.47
N GLU A 165 14.33 -13.17 11.18
CA GLU A 165 14.98 -13.39 12.46
C GLU A 165 16.47 -13.76 12.31
N THR A 166 16.77 -14.70 11.41
CA THR A 166 18.12 -15.26 11.26
C THR A 166 18.93 -14.64 10.11
N GLY A 167 18.25 -13.98 9.14
CA GLY A 167 18.86 -13.50 7.90
C GLY A 167 19.24 -14.64 6.92
N LYS A 168 18.87 -15.88 7.21
CA LYS A 168 19.14 -17.02 6.36
C LYS A 168 18.26 -17.03 5.12
N CYS A 169 18.84 -17.29 3.95
CA CYS A 169 18.09 -17.51 2.72
C CYS A 169 17.43 -18.89 2.75
N PHE A 170 16.10 -18.94 2.65
CA PHE A 170 15.35 -20.18 2.55
C PHE A 170 15.38 -20.71 1.14
N TYR A 171 15.00 -19.88 0.16
CA TYR A 171 14.88 -20.26 -1.25
C TYR A 171 15.47 -19.19 -2.16
N THR A 172 15.91 -19.63 -3.33
CA THR A 172 16.25 -18.77 -4.46
C THR A 172 15.39 -19.20 -5.64
N PHE A 173 14.40 -18.39 -5.97
CA PHE A 173 13.49 -18.61 -7.09
C PHE A 173 14.18 -18.25 -8.39
N ARG A 174 14.21 -19.20 -9.33
CA ARG A 174 14.86 -19.09 -10.63
C ARG A 174 13.87 -19.47 -11.72
N GLY A 175 13.78 -18.68 -12.79
CA GLY A 175 12.86 -18.92 -13.89
C GLY A 175 12.64 -17.72 -14.79
N HIS A 176 12.82 -16.49 -14.25
CA HIS A 176 12.82 -15.30 -15.08
C HIS A 176 14.05 -15.21 -15.97
N SER A 177 13.85 -14.74 -17.21
CA SER A 177 14.92 -14.56 -18.19
C SER A 177 15.50 -13.15 -18.21
N ALA A 178 14.85 -12.18 -17.52
CA ALA A 178 15.32 -10.81 -17.36
C ALA A 178 15.17 -10.35 -15.89
N GLU A 179 15.46 -9.08 -15.62
CA GLU A 179 15.48 -8.44 -14.33
C GLU A 179 14.12 -8.52 -13.63
N ILE A 180 14.13 -8.78 -12.31
CA ILE A 180 12.94 -8.73 -11.46
C ILE A 180 12.83 -7.32 -10.87
N VAL A 181 11.75 -6.63 -11.17
CA VAL A 181 11.55 -5.21 -10.80
C VAL A 181 10.39 -4.96 -9.84
N CYS A 182 9.51 -5.93 -9.67
CA CYS A 182 8.42 -5.83 -8.69
C CYS A 182 8.11 -7.20 -8.07
N LEU A 183 7.64 -7.18 -6.84
CA LEU A 183 7.22 -8.39 -6.12
C LEU A 183 6.20 -8.04 -5.03
N SER A 184 5.36 -9.01 -4.68
CA SER A 184 4.38 -8.87 -3.61
C SER A 184 4.04 -10.24 -3.03
N PHE A 185 3.83 -10.32 -1.72
CA PHE A 185 3.19 -11.47 -1.08
C PHE A 185 1.67 -11.37 -1.19
N ASN A 186 1.00 -12.50 -1.28
CA ASN A 186 -0.44 -12.51 -1.06
C ASN A 186 -0.75 -12.29 0.44
N PRO A 187 -1.98 -11.86 0.81
CA PRO A 187 -2.34 -11.58 2.21
C PRO A 187 -2.15 -12.78 3.16
N GLN A 188 -2.28 -14.00 2.66
CA GLN A 188 -2.09 -15.24 3.42
C GLN A 188 -0.61 -15.62 3.58
N SER A 189 0.31 -14.94 2.89
CA SER A 189 1.74 -15.25 2.84
C SER A 189 2.09 -16.66 2.35
N THR A 190 1.19 -17.28 1.61
CA THR A 190 1.38 -18.60 0.99
C THR A 190 2.00 -18.51 -0.40
N LEU A 191 1.77 -17.39 -1.08
CA LEU A 191 2.26 -17.12 -2.43
C LEU A 191 3.09 -15.84 -2.46
N LEU A 192 4.13 -15.86 -3.27
CA LEU A 192 4.91 -14.71 -3.68
C LEU A 192 4.74 -14.51 -5.18
N ALA A 193 4.44 -13.30 -5.61
CA ALA A 193 4.43 -12.93 -7.01
C ALA A 193 5.66 -12.10 -7.36
N THR A 194 6.23 -12.33 -8.53
CA THR A 194 7.35 -11.56 -9.09
C THR A 194 7.02 -11.10 -10.50
N GLY A 195 7.30 -9.84 -10.83
CA GLY A 195 7.17 -9.29 -12.17
C GLY A 195 8.54 -8.91 -12.72
N SER A 196 8.74 -9.13 -13.99
CA SER A 196 10.03 -9.02 -14.65
C SER A 196 9.98 -8.26 -15.97
N MET A 197 11.14 -7.76 -16.37
CA MET A 197 11.39 -7.21 -17.70
C MET A 197 11.30 -8.26 -18.81
N ASP A 198 11.16 -9.56 -18.48
CA ASP A 198 10.90 -10.63 -19.45
C ASP A 198 9.43 -10.69 -19.91
N THR A 199 8.62 -9.67 -19.59
CA THR A 199 7.20 -9.55 -19.93
C THR A 199 6.26 -10.49 -19.16
N THR A 200 6.79 -11.29 -18.23
CA THR A 200 6.01 -12.27 -17.46
C THR A 200 5.94 -11.92 -15.98
N ALA A 201 4.89 -12.37 -15.32
CA ALA A 201 4.84 -12.48 -13.87
C ALA A 201 4.78 -13.95 -13.47
N LYS A 202 5.41 -14.30 -12.35
CA LYS A 202 5.42 -15.68 -11.83
C LYS A 202 4.91 -15.71 -10.41
N LEU A 203 4.17 -16.78 -10.10
CA LEU A 203 3.69 -17.10 -8.76
C LEU A 203 4.53 -18.24 -8.18
N TRP A 204 4.96 -18.09 -6.94
CA TRP A 204 5.83 -19.01 -6.23
C TRP A 204 5.18 -19.44 -4.92
N ASP A 205 5.24 -20.73 -4.62
CA ASP A 205 4.85 -21.28 -3.32
C ASP A 205 5.94 -20.92 -2.28
N VAL A 206 5.54 -20.22 -1.23
CA VAL A 206 6.46 -19.73 -0.19
C VAL A 206 6.99 -20.84 0.71
N GLU A 207 6.23 -21.92 0.89
CA GLU A 207 6.63 -23.06 1.73
C GLU A 207 7.51 -24.06 0.98
N LYS A 208 7.14 -24.35 -0.27
CA LYS A 208 7.84 -25.36 -1.09
C LYS A 208 9.03 -24.79 -1.85
N GLY A 209 8.99 -23.48 -2.14
CA GLY A 209 10.01 -22.83 -2.97
C GLY A 209 9.90 -23.15 -4.47
N GLU A 210 8.72 -23.55 -4.94
CA GLU A 210 8.44 -23.97 -6.31
C GLU A 210 7.59 -22.95 -7.07
N GLU A 211 7.75 -22.94 -8.41
CA GLU A 211 6.90 -22.15 -9.29
C GLU A 211 5.50 -22.79 -9.37
N VAL A 212 4.47 -22.00 -9.11
CA VAL A 212 3.07 -22.42 -9.18
C VAL A 212 2.47 -22.10 -10.55
N ALA A 213 2.73 -20.92 -11.07
CA ALA A 213 2.20 -20.46 -12.35
C ALA A 213 3.06 -19.36 -12.97
N THR A 214 3.01 -19.30 -14.30
CA THR A 214 3.53 -18.16 -15.07
C THR A 214 2.36 -17.44 -15.73
N LEU A 215 2.23 -16.13 -15.48
CA LEU A 215 1.22 -15.25 -16.06
C LEU A 215 1.78 -14.62 -17.34
N ASN A 216 1.33 -15.15 -18.46
CA ASN A 216 1.77 -14.71 -19.81
C ASN A 216 0.64 -13.95 -20.51
N GLY A 217 0.91 -12.75 -20.99
CA GLY A 217 -0.09 -11.97 -21.71
C GLY A 217 0.34 -10.54 -22.06
N HIS A 218 1.27 -9.97 -21.29
CA HIS A 218 1.85 -8.68 -21.64
C HIS A 218 2.84 -8.77 -22.81
N SER A 219 2.90 -7.72 -23.60
CA SER A 219 3.81 -7.61 -24.75
C SER A 219 5.07 -6.79 -24.45
N ALA A 220 5.14 -6.16 -23.26
CA ALA A 220 6.30 -5.42 -22.78
C ALA A 220 6.54 -5.70 -21.29
N GLU A 221 7.55 -5.09 -20.71
CA GLU A 221 8.04 -5.28 -19.34
C GLU A 221 6.94 -5.05 -18.30
N ILE A 222 6.88 -5.91 -17.29
CA ILE A 222 6.01 -5.77 -16.12
C ILE A 222 6.77 -5.01 -15.04
N ILE A 223 6.25 -3.86 -14.62
CA ILE A 223 6.92 -3.00 -13.64
C ILE A 223 6.19 -2.85 -12.32
N THR A 224 4.92 -3.20 -12.28
CA THR A 224 4.13 -3.16 -11.04
C THR A 224 3.22 -4.38 -10.95
N LEU A 225 3.01 -4.86 -9.74
CA LEU A 225 2.04 -5.90 -9.45
C LEU A 225 1.49 -5.74 -8.03
N SER A 226 0.26 -6.15 -7.82
CA SER A 226 -0.40 -6.09 -6.52
C SER A 226 -1.47 -7.16 -6.41
N PHE A 227 -1.50 -7.87 -5.27
CA PHE A 227 -2.63 -8.73 -4.92
C PHE A 227 -3.80 -7.88 -4.39
N ASN A 228 -4.99 -8.39 -4.56
CA ASN A 228 -6.17 -7.88 -3.85
C ASN A 228 -6.16 -8.36 -2.38
N THR A 229 -7.04 -7.82 -1.55
CA THR A 229 -7.10 -8.11 -0.10
C THR A 229 -7.56 -9.52 0.22
N THR A 230 -8.27 -10.20 -0.69
CA THR A 230 -8.67 -11.60 -0.56
C THR A 230 -7.58 -12.57 -1.03
N GLY A 231 -6.63 -12.11 -1.87
CA GLY A 231 -5.54 -12.93 -2.41
C GLY A 231 -5.95 -13.85 -3.57
N ASP A 232 -7.17 -13.73 -4.08
CA ASP A 232 -7.68 -14.52 -5.21
C ASP A 232 -7.43 -13.88 -6.57
N ARG A 233 -7.10 -12.58 -6.59
CA ARG A 233 -6.76 -11.83 -7.80
C ARG A 233 -5.43 -11.11 -7.67
N ILE A 234 -4.75 -10.94 -8.79
CA ILE A 234 -3.54 -10.15 -8.91
C ILE A 234 -3.64 -9.25 -10.14
N ILE A 235 -3.14 -8.03 -10.04
CA ILE A 235 -2.97 -7.13 -11.18
C ILE A 235 -1.50 -6.98 -11.50
N THR A 236 -1.22 -6.82 -12.80
CA THR A 236 0.11 -6.52 -13.33
C THR A 236 0.02 -5.34 -14.28
N GLY A 237 0.88 -4.34 -14.09
CA GLY A 237 0.98 -3.18 -14.98
C GLY A 237 2.28 -3.22 -15.78
N SER A 238 2.18 -2.89 -17.05
CA SER A 238 3.25 -3.05 -18.04
C SER A 238 3.53 -1.80 -18.84
N PHE A 239 4.69 -1.78 -19.45
CA PHE A 239 5.09 -0.80 -20.46
C PHE A 239 4.32 -0.95 -21.78
N ASP A 240 3.52 -2.02 -21.95
CA ASP A 240 2.57 -2.15 -23.06
C ASP A 240 1.32 -1.24 -22.92
N HIS A 241 1.30 -0.35 -21.97
CA HIS A 241 0.24 0.60 -21.64
C HIS A 241 -1.02 -0.03 -21.05
N THR A 242 -0.97 -1.29 -20.67
CA THR A 242 -2.12 -2.03 -20.13
C THR A 242 -1.89 -2.50 -18.70
N VAL A 243 -3.00 -2.72 -18.00
CA VAL A 243 -3.01 -3.47 -16.73
C VAL A 243 -3.81 -4.75 -16.95
N ALA A 244 -3.24 -5.87 -16.59
CA ALA A 244 -3.90 -7.17 -16.67
C ALA A 244 -4.38 -7.61 -15.28
N VAL A 245 -5.60 -8.14 -15.21
CA VAL A 245 -6.21 -8.72 -14.01
C VAL A 245 -6.23 -10.23 -14.16
N TRP A 246 -5.67 -10.95 -13.19
CA TRP A 246 -5.51 -12.39 -13.24
C TRP A 246 -6.21 -13.06 -12.06
N ASP A 247 -6.73 -14.24 -12.31
CA ASP A 247 -7.17 -15.17 -11.27
C ASP A 247 -5.97 -15.96 -10.73
N VAL A 248 -5.73 -15.88 -9.44
CA VAL A 248 -4.55 -16.48 -8.80
C VAL A 248 -4.62 -18.01 -8.78
N GLY A 249 -5.81 -18.56 -8.58
CA GLY A 249 -6.01 -20.01 -8.48
C GLY A 249 -5.79 -20.75 -9.80
N THR A 250 -6.17 -20.14 -10.91
CA THR A 250 -6.09 -20.76 -12.26
C THR A 250 -4.97 -20.20 -13.12
N GLY A 251 -4.38 -19.06 -12.74
CA GLY A 251 -3.41 -18.32 -13.55
C GLY A 251 -4.00 -17.70 -14.82
N ARG A 252 -5.33 -17.64 -14.96
CA ARG A 252 -6.01 -17.12 -16.17
C ARG A 252 -6.15 -15.62 -16.14
N LEU A 253 -5.98 -15.00 -17.31
CA LEU A 253 -6.29 -13.62 -17.56
C LEU A 253 -7.83 -13.41 -17.50
N LEU A 254 -8.27 -12.52 -16.61
CA LEU A 254 -9.68 -12.17 -16.45
C LEU A 254 -10.03 -10.95 -17.30
N HIS A 255 -9.23 -9.88 -17.17
CA HIS A 255 -9.45 -8.61 -17.87
C HIS A 255 -8.14 -7.99 -18.31
N THR A 256 -8.16 -7.27 -19.43
CA THR A 256 -7.10 -6.34 -19.82
C THR A 256 -7.68 -4.93 -19.79
N LEU A 257 -7.15 -4.07 -18.93
CA LEU A 257 -7.58 -2.68 -18.78
C LEU A 257 -6.83 -1.84 -19.82
N ILE A 258 -7.55 -1.42 -20.85
CA ILE A 258 -7.01 -0.69 -22.00
C ILE A 258 -7.57 0.73 -21.98
N GLY A 259 -6.71 1.75 -22.01
CA GLY A 259 -7.12 3.15 -22.01
C GLY A 259 -5.97 4.12 -21.91
N HIS A 260 -4.92 3.77 -21.16
CA HIS A 260 -3.71 4.58 -21.07
C HIS A 260 -2.96 4.67 -22.41
N ARG A 261 -2.31 5.81 -22.63
CA ARG A 261 -1.52 6.08 -23.83
C ARG A 261 -0.01 6.04 -23.58
N GLY A 262 0.39 5.84 -22.34
CA GLY A 262 1.77 5.71 -21.90
C GLY A 262 1.92 4.51 -20.98
N GLU A 263 3.15 4.19 -20.63
CA GLU A 263 3.53 3.09 -19.74
C GLU A 263 2.84 3.21 -18.39
N ILE A 264 2.46 2.07 -17.84
CA ILE A 264 1.89 2.02 -16.47
C ILE A 264 3.03 2.15 -15.47
N SER A 265 2.89 3.05 -14.51
CA SER A 265 3.85 3.25 -13.42
C SER A 265 3.45 2.53 -12.14
N SER A 266 2.17 2.53 -11.83
CA SER A 266 1.63 1.92 -10.60
C SER A 266 0.19 1.47 -10.79
N ALA A 267 -0.20 0.41 -10.09
CA ALA A 267 -1.57 -0.10 -10.10
C ALA A 267 -1.89 -0.74 -8.74
N GLN A 268 -3.06 -0.44 -8.18
CA GLN A 268 -3.49 -0.94 -6.89
C GLN A 268 -5.00 -1.21 -6.84
N PHE A 269 -5.40 -2.25 -6.08
CA PHE A 269 -6.79 -2.43 -5.65
C PHE A 269 -7.11 -1.52 -4.47
N ASN A 270 -8.37 -1.13 -4.35
CA ASN A 270 -8.88 -0.60 -3.09
C ASN A 270 -9.14 -1.76 -2.09
N TRP A 271 -9.44 -1.40 -0.82
CA TRP A 271 -9.58 -2.36 0.26
C TRP A 271 -10.69 -3.41 0.02
N ASP A 272 -11.84 -2.99 -0.50
CA ASP A 272 -13.00 -3.87 -0.75
C ASP A 272 -12.91 -4.63 -2.09
N CYS A 273 -11.83 -4.46 -2.83
CA CYS A 273 -11.58 -5.08 -4.13
C CYS A 273 -12.61 -4.73 -5.22
N SER A 274 -13.35 -3.64 -5.06
CA SER A 274 -14.32 -3.16 -6.05
C SER A 274 -13.68 -2.30 -7.15
N LEU A 275 -12.59 -1.61 -6.82
CA LEU A 275 -11.95 -0.65 -7.69
C LEU A 275 -10.46 -0.96 -7.90
N ILE A 276 -9.96 -0.57 -9.08
CA ILE A 276 -8.53 -0.52 -9.38
C ILE A 276 -8.18 0.90 -9.77
N VAL A 277 -7.10 1.46 -9.22
CA VAL A 277 -6.49 2.71 -9.67
C VAL A 277 -5.20 2.41 -10.40
N THR A 278 -4.96 3.12 -11.49
CA THR A 278 -3.75 2.99 -12.30
C THR A 278 -3.14 4.37 -12.55
N GLY A 279 -1.81 4.47 -12.43
CA GLY A 279 -1.02 5.63 -12.78
C GLY A 279 -0.20 5.34 -14.03
N SER A 280 0.03 6.36 -14.85
CA SER A 280 0.76 6.21 -16.11
C SER A 280 1.67 7.39 -16.43
N MET A 281 2.67 7.11 -17.26
CA MET A 281 3.54 8.11 -17.88
C MET A 281 2.79 9.04 -18.84
N ASP A 282 1.53 8.72 -19.19
CA ASP A 282 0.65 9.61 -19.96
C ASP A 282 0.10 10.80 -19.15
N LYS A 283 0.59 10.99 -17.91
CA LYS A 283 0.23 12.08 -16.99
C LYS A 283 -1.16 11.95 -16.37
N THR A 284 -1.79 10.81 -16.53
CA THR A 284 -3.14 10.55 -16.01
C THR A 284 -3.16 9.38 -15.05
N CYS A 285 -4.18 9.39 -14.19
CA CYS A 285 -4.60 8.22 -13.43
C CYS A 285 -5.97 7.80 -13.92
N MET A 286 -6.23 6.51 -13.97
CA MET A 286 -7.54 5.97 -14.33
C MET A 286 -8.09 5.11 -13.22
N LEU A 287 -9.42 5.14 -13.11
CA LEU A 287 -10.17 4.34 -12.15
C LEU A 287 -11.00 3.32 -12.93
N TRP A 288 -10.96 2.07 -12.46
CA TRP A 288 -11.57 0.92 -13.11
C TRP A 288 -12.43 0.13 -12.14
N ASP A 289 -13.50 -0.44 -12.63
CA ASP A 289 -14.28 -1.45 -11.92
C ASP A 289 -13.50 -2.77 -11.92
N ALA A 290 -13.18 -3.30 -10.75
CA ALA A 290 -12.33 -4.48 -10.62
C ALA A 290 -13.05 -5.78 -10.99
N VAL A 291 -14.39 -5.79 -11.03
CA VAL A 291 -15.20 -6.96 -11.37
C VAL A 291 -15.40 -7.07 -12.88
N THR A 292 -15.72 -5.95 -13.52
CA THR A 292 -16.06 -5.92 -14.94
C THR A 292 -14.89 -5.52 -15.84
N GLY A 293 -13.82 -4.94 -15.26
CA GLY A 293 -12.69 -4.37 -16.03
C GLY A 293 -13.05 -3.09 -16.77
N THR A 294 -14.20 -2.45 -16.49
CA THR A 294 -14.64 -1.26 -17.22
C THR A 294 -14.02 0.01 -16.66
N HIS A 295 -13.70 0.96 -17.56
CA HIS A 295 -13.20 2.27 -17.18
C HIS A 295 -14.31 3.12 -16.54
N ILE A 296 -14.09 3.59 -15.31
CA ILE A 296 -15.03 4.42 -14.55
C ILE A 296 -14.74 5.90 -14.73
N GLY A 297 -13.47 6.28 -14.85
CA GLY A 297 -13.10 7.67 -15.06
C GLY A 297 -11.61 7.95 -15.02
N THR A 298 -11.25 9.12 -15.52
CA THR A 298 -9.86 9.58 -15.59
C THR A 298 -9.63 10.76 -14.66
N LEU A 299 -8.55 10.70 -13.89
CA LEU A 299 -8.07 11.77 -13.01
C LEU A 299 -6.92 12.48 -13.74
N ALA A 300 -7.26 13.52 -14.50
CA ALA A 300 -6.31 14.25 -15.32
C ALA A 300 -6.01 15.62 -14.68
N ALA A 301 -4.84 15.80 -14.12
CA ALA A 301 -4.45 17.07 -13.53
C ALA A 301 -2.94 17.30 -13.42
N HIS A 302 -2.10 16.28 -13.60
CA HIS A 302 -0.65 16.44 -13.55
C HIS A 302 -0.10 16.97 -14.90
N SER A 303 0.97 17.79 -14.79
CA SER A 303 1.64 18.34 -15.97
C SER A 303 2.75 17.43 -16.51
N LYS A 304 3.23 16.51 -15.67
CA LYS A 304 4.22 15.48 -16.03
C LYS A 304 3.71 14.09 -15.65
N GLU A 305 4.54 13.08 -15.83
CA GLU A 305 4.27 11.66 -15.58
C GLU A 305 3.77 11.41 -14.16
N VAL A 306 2.79 10.51 -14.01
CA VAL A 306 2.38 9.99 -12.71
C VAL A 306 3.27 8.79 -12.39
N LEU A 307 3.98 8.88 -11.27
CA LEU A 307 4.97 7.88 -10.88
C LEU A 307 4.40 6.84 -9.89
N ASP A 308 3.45 7.25 -9.07
CA ASP A 308 2.81 6.34 -8.12
C ASP A 308 1.38 6.76 -7.78
N VAL A 309 0.56 5.78 -7.41
CA VAL A 309 -0.83 5.98 -6.98
C VAL A 309 -1.17 5.06 -5.82
N CYS A 310 -2.01 5.50 -4.91
CA CYS A 310 -2.53 4.65 -3.84
C CYS A 310 -3.94 5.07 -3.42
N PHE A 311 -4.70 4.11 -2.87
CA PHE A 311 -5.94 4.40 -2.14
C PHE A 311 -5.63 4.69 -0.67
N ASP A 312 -6.53 5.42 -0.01
CA ASP A 312 -6.62 5.41 1.44
C ASP A 312 -7.26 4.10 1.93
N TYR A 313 -7.18 3.85 3.23
CA TYR A 313 -7.73 2.63 3.83
C TYR A 313 -9.24 2.46 3.56
N ALA A 314 -9.99 3.54 3.53
CA ALA A 314 -11.44 3.52 3.29
C ALA A 314 -11.80 3.35 1.79
N GLY A 315 -10.83 3.44 0.88
CA GLY A 315 -11.07 3.42 -0.57
C GLY A 315 -11.79 4.67 -1.11
N GLN A 316 -11.89 5.72 -0.28
CA GLN A 316 -12.62 6.94 -0.62
C GLN A 316 -11.73 8.01 -1.25
N ARG A 317 -10.43 7.95 -1.00
CA ARG A 317 -9.46 8.92 -1.51
C ARG A 317 -8.38 8.21 -2.30
N ILE A 318 -7.88 8.89 -3.32
CA ILE A 318 -6.77 8.44 -4.15
C ILE A 318 -5.69 9.50 -4.06
N ALA A 319 -4.48 9.10 -3.68
CA ALA A 319 -3.32 9.96 -3.78
C ALA A 319 -2.48 9.59 -5.00
N THR A 320 -1.89 10.60 -5.62
CA THR A 320 -1.03 10.47 -6.80
C THR A 320 0.26 11.23 -6.58
N ALA A 321 1.37 10.65 -7.01
CA ALA A 321 2.69 11.27 -7.03
C ALA A 321 3.13 11.49 -8.49
N SER A 322 3.75 12.63 -8.77
CA SER A 322 4.14 12.98 -10.14
C SER A 322 5.55 13.56 -10.23
N ALA A 323 6.14 13.38 -11.39
CA ALA A 323 7.37 14.03 -11.81
C ALA A 323 7.25 15.57 -11.93
N ASP A 324 6.03 16.13 -11.80
CA ASP A 324 5.85 17.59 -11.72
C ASP A 324 6.17 18.19 -10.35
N GLY A 325 6.66 17.39 -9.41
CA GLY A 325 7.00 17.81 -8.05
C GLY A 325 5.78 18.00 -7.14
N SER A 326 4.60 17.63 -7.60
CA SER A 326 3.36 17.71 -6.81
C SER A 326 2.75 16.34 -6.52
N ALA A 327 2.11 16.22 -5.36
CA ALA A 327 1.18 15.14 -5.07
C ALA A 327 -0.24 15.70 -5.04
N ARG A 328 -1.22 14.88 -5.41
CA ARG A 328 -2.63 15.27 -5.41
C ARG A 328 -3.47 14.24 -4.71
N VAL A 329 -4.55 14.71 -4.10
CA VAL A 329 -5.55 13.86 -3.47
C VAL A 329 -6.88 14.07 -4.19
N TYR A 330 -7.52 12.98 -4.57
CA TYR A 330 -8.81 12.97 -5.25
C TYR A 330 -9.84 12.22 -4.42
N ASN A 331 -11.09 12.62 -4.55
CA ASN A 331 -12.23 11.83 -4.08
C ASN A 331 -12.51 10.73 -5.11
N ALA A 332 -12.52 9.46 -4.69
CA ALA A 332 -12.70 8.31 -5.60
C ALA A 332 -14.10 8.28 -6.24
N GLY A 333 -15.14 8.70 -5.52
CA GLY A 333 -16.52 8.75 -6.02
C GLY A 333 -16.76 9.89 -7.00
N THR A 334 -16.41 11.13 -6.60
CA THR A 334 -16.63 12.33 -7.43
C THR A 334 -15.53 12.58 -8.46
N LYS A 335 -14.36 11.96 -8.29
CA LYS A 335 -13.16 12.14 -9.14
C LYS A 335 -12.58 13.55 -9.11
N GLN A 336 -13.04 14.39 -8.21
CA GLN A 336 -12.55 15.76 -8.05
C GLN A 336 -11.24 15.78 -7.26
N CYS A 337 -10.32 16.65 -7.66
CA CYS A 337 -9.12 16.93 -6.90
C CYS A 337 -9.51 17.72 -5.64
N ILE A 338 -9.25 17.13 -4.47
CA ILE A 338 -9.56 17.71 -3.16
C ILE A 338 -8.40 18.60 -2.69
N ALA A 339 -7.17 18.14 -2.92
CA ALA A 339 -5.96 18.81 -2.48
C ALA A 339 -4.84 18.65 -3.51
N LYS A 340 -4.03 19.70 -3.64
CA LYS A 340 -2.74 19.70 -4.33
C LYS A 340 -1.67 20.04 -3.32
N LEU A 341 -0.66 19.20 -3.22
CA LEU A 341 0.46 19.32 -2.29
C LEU A 341 1.71 19.68 -3.09
N GLU A 342 2.25 20.85 -2.81
CA GLU A 342 3.40 21.44 -3.47
C GLU A 342 4.48 21.76 -2.43
N GLY A 343 5.72 21.85 -2.85
CA GLY A 343 6.84 22.20 -1.97
C GLY A 343 8.06 21.31 -2.13
N HIS A 344 7.99 20.34 -3.03
CA HIS A 344 9.15 19.60 -3.49
C HIS A 344 9.70 20.24 -4.77
N GLU A 345 11.02 20.35 -4.86
CA GLU A 345 11.72 20.88 -6.04
C GLU A 345 11.93 19.82 -7.11
N ASP A 346 11.97 18.53 -6.70
CA ASP A 346 12.20 17.38 -7.55
C ASP A 346 10.96 16.48 -7.65
N GLU A 347 11.06 15.44 -8.48
CA GLU A 347 10.03 14.44 -8.73
C GLU A 347 9.60 13.70 -7.45
N ILE A 348 8.31 13.45 -7.31
CA ILE A 348 7.77 12.63 -6.23
C ILE A 348 7.58 11.21 -6.77
N SER A 349 8.43 10.29 -6.32
CA SER A 349 8.45 8.91 -6.85
C SER A 349 7.48 7.96 -6.17
N LYS A 350 7.11 8.22 -4.92
CA LYS A 350 6.21 7.34 -4.14
C LYS A 350 5.27 8.14 -3.26
N VAL A 351 4.05 7.61 -3.11
CA VAL A 351 3.01 8.17 -2.25
C VAL A 351 2.33 7.05 -1.46
N SER A 352 1.99 7.34 -0.21
CA SER A 352 1.19 6.44 0.62
C SER A 352 0.22 7.25 1.47
N LEU A 353 -1.03 6.83 1.50
CA LEU A 353 -2.06 7.38 2.38
C LEU A 353 -2.21 6.46 3.59
N CYS A 354 -1.93 6.98 4.78
CA CYS A 354 -2.37 6.34 6.00
C CYS A 354 -3.53 7.14 6.61
N SER A 355 -4.23 6.57 7.58
CA SER A 355 -5.39 7.21 8.22
C SER A 355 -5.10 8.57 8.86
N CYS A 356 -3.85 8.90 9.11
CA CYS A 356 -3.43 10.11 9.82
C CYS A 356 -2.50 11.04 9.01
N ALA A 357 -1.92 10.59 7.89
CA ALA A 357 -0.97 11.40 7.13
C ALA A 357 -0.78 10.91 5.69
N LEU A 358 -0.43 11.82 4.80
CA LEU A 358 0.08 11.51 3.47
C LEU A 358 1.61 11.43 3.54
N LEU A 359 2.17 10.27 3.23
CA LEU A 359 3.62 10.05 3.15
C LEU A 359 4.07 10.18 1.70
N ILE A 360 5.02 11.06 1.46
CA ILE A 360 5.59 11.33 0.13
C ILE A 360 7.07 10.98 0.12
N TRP A 361 7.49 10.24 -0.89
CA TRP A 361 8.87 9.85 -1.10
C TRP A 361 9.47 10.55 -2.30
N LEU A 362 10.70 11.03 -2.11
CA LEU A 362 11.54 11.60 -3.17
C LEU A 362 12.61 10.59 -3.56
N ASN A 363 12.75 10.33 -4.85
CA ASN A 363 13.93 9.70 -5.40
C ASN A 363 14.95 10.79 -5.78
N PHE A 364 16.15 10.75 -5.23
CA PHE A 364 17.26 11.55 -5.72
C PHE A 364 18.10 10.71 -6.66
N GLU A 365 18.07 11.00 -7.94
CA GLU A 365 19.15 10.61 -8.84
C GLU A 365 20.41 11.45 -8.52
N LEU A 366 21.55 10.75 -8.59
CA LEU A 366 22.88 11.25 -8.27
C LEU A 366 23.26 12.50 -9.06
N GLN A 367 23.15 13.66 -8.46
CA GLN A 367 24.11 14.76 -8.65
C GLN A 367 24.41 15.39 -7.30
N GLY A 368 25.54 14.98 -6.71
CA GLY A 368 26.32 15.66 -5.69
C GLY A 368 25.57 16.31 -4.51
N SER A 369 25.61 15.63 -3.36
CA SER A 369 25.57 16.25 -2.02
C SER A 369 24.30 16.93 -1.53
N VAL A 370 23.18 16.21 -1.32
CA VAL A 370 22.21 16.54 -0.25
C VAL A 370 21.49 15.26 0.21
N PRO A 371 21.23 15.05 1.51
CA PRO A 371 20.61 13.82 2.01
C PRO A 371 19.12 13.73 1.66
N ASN A 372 18.66 12.52 1.34
CA ASN A 372 17.25 12.17 1.15
C ASN A 372 16.39 12.74 2.28
N THR A 373 15.47 13.63 1.95
CA THR A 373 14.56 14.22 2.94
C THR A 373 13.17 13.64 2.81
N PHE A 374 12.66 13.12 3.93
CA PHE A 374 11.24 12.76 4.07
C PHE A 374 10.47 14.01 4.47
N ARG A 375 9.35 14.28 3.82
CA ARG A 375 8.36 15.26 4.31
C ARG A 375 7.02 14.55 4.48
N CYS A 376 6.46 14.68 5.67
CA CYS A 376 5.05 14.35 5.98
C CYS A 376 4.23 15.64 5.97
N PHE A 377 3.06 15.59 5.39
CA PHE A 377 2.06 16.67 5.42
C PHE A 377 0.79 16.20 6.12
#